data_2d4912b7d694636b46e8e841dbe7d803
#
_entry.id   2d4912b7d694636b46e8e841dbe7d803
#
_cell.length_a   1.000
_cell.length_b   1.000
_cell.length_c   1.000
_cell.angle_alpha   90.00
_cell.angle_beta   90.00
_cell.angle_gamma   90.00
#
_symmetry.space_group_name_H-M   'P 1'
#
loop_
_entity.id
_entity.type
_entity.pdbx_description
1 polymer ?
#
loop_
_entity_poly.entity_id
_entity_poly.type
_entity_poly.pdbx_seq_one_letter_code
_entity_poly.pdbx_strand_id
1 'polypeptide(L)'
;MVLGEHRVTLVKLLPLYRALSKVDVGDGRSCFFWWDCWLPYGAIASAFPALLSHSVDREATVWQVRRRGIAAFLVPRLTAMGARELLTMQMLLAEAPNKSGPDERQLVRAKARGGGLSSSTVYGLLQFGGVTVPYAAMIWGARVPSRIKFFCWLLVQQRIHTRDVLLRKCILAADEAGCPLCPAPLETADHLLFSCPFAGQFWQKIGMCPDGASVCHLHSMAEAGRNAVDSALEFVMLCCWQLWKHRNTVVFQRQAPSMTWVLRCCREDAELWRAHLRRDDQADVDS
;
A
#
# COMPACT_ATOMS: atom_id res chain seq x y z
N MET A 1 13.80 3.91 21.14
CA MET A 1 14.74 3.49 20.05
C MET A 1 14.10 3.42 18.65
N VAL A 2 12.77 3.33 18.53
CA VAL A 2 12.04 3.22 17.23
C VAL A 2 11.99 4.54 16.43
N LEU A 3 12.07 5.71 17.09
CA LEU A 3 12.03 7.03 16.42
C LEU A 3 13.25 7.33 15.53
N GLY A 4 14.39 6.64 15.74
CA GLY A 4 15.60 6.86 14.92
C GLY A 4 15.51 6.30 13.50
N GLU A 5 14.94 5.11 13.33
CA GLU A 5 14.84 4.43 12.02
C GLU A 5 13.86 5.13 11.10
N HIS A 6 12.71 5.59 11.60
CA HIS A 6 11.75 6.37 10.82
C HIS A 6 12.34 7.68 10.31
N ARG A 7 13.14 8.37 11.13
CA ARG A 7 13.81 9.60 10.72
C ARG A 7 14.80 9.36 9.58
N VAL A 8 15.60 8.29 9.66
CA VAL A 8 16.54 7.91 8.59
C VAL A 8 15.81 7.60 7.30
N THR A 9 14.69 6.88 7.37
CA THR A 9 13.87 6.54 6.20
C THR A 9 13.26 7.79 5.57
N LEU A 10 12.72 8.71 6.36
CA LEU A 10 12.16 9.98 5.86
C LEU A 10 13.23 10.84 5.18
N VAL A 11 14.44 10.93 5.75
CA VAL A 11 15.55 11.67 5.14
C VAL A 11 15.96 11.07 3.80
N LYS A 12 15.97 9.73 3.66
CA LYS A 12 16.25 9.05 2.38
C LYS A 12 15.19 9.32 1.31
N LEU A 13 13.94 9.51 1.71
CA LEU A 13 12.82 9.78 0.79
C LEU A 13 12.70 11.28 0.41
N LEU A 14 13.36 12.17 1.15
CA LEU A 14 13.26 13.61 0.94
C LEU A 14 13.67 14.08 -0.46
N PRO A 15 14.77 13.58 -1.09
CA PRO A 15 15.13 13.96 -2.45
C PRO A 15 14.05 13.55 -3.48
N LEU A 16 13.47 12.36 -3.31
CA LEU A 16 12.39 11.87 -4.16
C LEU A 16 11.12 12.73 -4.02
N TYR A 17 10.73 13.02 -2.77
CA TYR A 17 9.62 13.91 -2.47
C TYR A 17 9.80 15.29 -3.14
N ARG A 18 10.99 15.88 -3.01
CA ARG A 18 11.32 17.18 -3.64
C ARG A 18 11.27 17.14 -5.16
N ALA A 19 11.73 16.04 -5.76
CA ALA A 19 11.68 15.87 -7.22
C ALA A 19 10.25 15.69 -7.76
N LEU A 20 9.34 15.15 -6.95
CA LEU A 20 7.95 14.88 -7.34
C LEU A 20 6.99 16.03 -7.00
N SER A 21 7.38 16.95 -6.12
CA SER A 21 6.51 18.02 -5.63
C SER A 21 6.90 19.38 -6.20
N LYS A 22 5.89 20.19 -6.50
CA LYS A 22 6.00 21.62 -6.81
C LYS A 22 5.21 22.40 -5.78
N VAL A 23 5.72 23.56 -5.37
CA VAL A 23 5.04 24.44 -4.44
C VAL A 23 4.52 25.66 -5.19
N ASP A 24 3.23 25.89 -5.12
CA ASP A 24 2.63 27.17 -5.47
C ASP A 24 2.71 28.05 -4.20
N VAL A 25 3.58 29.05 -4.25
CA VAL A 25 3.90 29.87 -3.08
C VAL A 25 2.79 30.87 -2.82
N GLY A 26 2.20 30.77 -1.63
CA GLY A 26 1.30 31.78 -1.08
C GLY A 26 2.08 32.79 -0.22
N ASP A 27 2.02 32.64 1.12
CA ASP A 27 2.76 33.51 2.04
C ASP A 27 4.25 33.13 2.19
N GLY A 28 4.66 31.98 1.71
CA GLY A 28 6.04 31.50 1.69
C GLY A 28 6.57 31.03 3.04
N ARG A 29 5.71 30.87 4.06
CA ARG A 29 6.14 30.46 5.41
C ARG A 29 6.47 28.98 5.54
N SER A 30 5.81 28.14 4.74
CA SER A 30 6.02 26.69 4.73
C SER A 30 6.88 26.22 3.58
N CYS A 31 7.31 27.10 2.67
CA CYS A 31 8.14 26.81 1.52
C CYS A 31 9.62 27.11 1.82
N PHE A 32 10.48 26.08 1.73
CA PHE A 32 11.92 26.22 1.88
C PHE A 32 12.54 26.84 0.63
N PHE A 33 13.24 27.95 0.81
CA PHE A 33 13.80 28.74 -0.30
C PHE A 33 14.73 27.91 -1.22
N TRP A 34 15.65 27.16 -0.66
CA TRP A 34 16.67 26.44 -1.39
C TRP A 34 16.18 25.09 -1.94
N TRP A 35 15.31 24.42 -1.22
CA TRP A 35 15.05 23.00 -1.42
C TRP A 35 13.74 22.68 -2.12
N ASP A 36 12.72 23.50 -1.95
CA ASP A 36 11.43 23.27 -2.58
C ASP A 36 11.42 23.76 -4.03
N CYS A 37 10.67 23.05 -4.90
CA CYS A 37 10.51 23.43 -6.29
C CYS A 37 9.36 24.45 -6.42
N TRP A 38 9.64 25.71 -6.17
CA TRP A 38 8.66 26.80 -6.24
C TRP A 38 8.88 27.74 -7.42
N LEU A 39 10.02 27.63 -8.12
CA LEU A 39 10.28 28.30 -9.39
C LEU A 39 10.15 27.32 -10.57
N PRO A 40 9.93 27.82 -11.79
CA PRO A 40 9.81 26.98 -12.99
C PRO A 40 11.03 26.10 -13.27
N TYR A 41 12.19 26.49 -12.79
CA TYR A 41 13.48 25.83 -13.02
C TYR A 41 13.83 24.74 -12.00
N GLY A 42 12.90 24.38 -11.11
CA GLY A 42 13.13 23.38 -10.06
C GLY A 42 13.65 23.98 -8.75
N ALA A 43 14.36 23.14 -7.96
CA ALA A 43 14.94 23.58 -6.70
C ALA A 43 16.11 24.55 -6.93
N ILE A 44 16.11 25.68 -6.22
CA ILE A 44 17.16 26.71 -6.31
C ILE A 44 18.53 26.12 -5.98
N ALA A 45 18.60 25.20 -5.02
CA ALA A 45 19.82 24.50 -4.63
C ALA A 45 20.53 23.80 -5.81
N SER A 46 19.78 23.29 -6.77
CA SER A 46 20.29 22.61 -7.96
C SER A 46 20.62 23.58 -9.09
N ALA A 47 19.84 24.65 -9.24
CA ALA A 47 20.00 25.63 -10.29
C ALA A 47 21.12 26.65 -9.98
N PHE A 48 21.38 26.93 -8.69
CA PHE A 48 22.34 27.95 -8.22
C PHE A 48 23.28 27.39 -7.15
N PRO A 49 24.12 26.40 -7.49
CA PRO A 49 24.96 25.69 -6.52
C PRO A 49 26.06 26.56 -5.92
N ALA A 50 26.60 27.53 -6.69
CA ALA A 50 27.60 28.43 -6.17
C ALA A 50 27.01 29.39 -5.13
N LEU A 51 25.82 29.92 -5.36
CA LEU A 51 25.13 30.76 -4.39
C LEU A 51 24.73 29.97 -3.11
N LEU A 52 24.26 28.73 -3.26
CA LEU A 52 23.98 27.86 -2.13
C LEU A 52 25.21 27.61 -1.26
N SER A 53 26.40 27.47 -1.85
CA SER A 53 27.66 27.25 -1.10
C SER A 53 28.00 28.43 -0.19
N HIS A 54 27.50 29.61 -0.49
CA HIS A 54 27.67 30.84 0.27
C HIS A 54 26.52 31.11 1.26
N SER A 55 25.51 30.24 1.32
CA SER A 55 24.37 30.41 2.23
C SER A 55 24.75 30.11 3.67
N VAL A 56 24.41 31.04 4.58
CA VAL A 56 24.56 30.88 6.04
C VAL A 56 23.37 30.18 6.67
N ASP A 57 22.20 30.19 6.00
CA ASP A 57 21.00 29.48 6.43
C ASP A 57 20.36 28.75 5.25
N ARG A 58 20.54 27.43 5.22
CA ARG A 58 20.03 26.57 4.17
C ARG A 58 18.57 26.14 4.39
N GLU A 59 18.01 26.46 5.54
CA GLU A 59 16.62 26.16 5.89
C GLU A 59 15.72 27.39 5.83
N ALA A 60 16.25 28.53 5.37
CA ALA A 60 15.48 29.75 5.21
C ALA A 60 14.23 29.52 4.35
N THR A 61 13.10 30.11 4.77
CA THR A 61 11.84 30.06 4.02
C THR A 61 11.77 31.19 2.98
N VAL A 62 10.93 31.02 1.97
CA VAL A 62 10.68 32.07 0.96
C VAL A 62 10.18 33.35 1.61
N TRP A 63 9.34 33.26 2.64
CA TRP A 63 8.88 34.40 3.43
C TRP A 63 10.04 35.18 4.07
N GLN A 64 10.96 34.46 4.71
CA GLN A 64 12.14 35.10 5.37
C GLN A 64 13.02 35.82 4.34
N VAL A 65 13.29 35.15 3.19
CA VAL A 65 14.13 35.73 2.14
C VAL A 65 13.45 36.95 1.48
N ARG A 66 12.14 36.89 1.22
CA ARG A 66 11.39 38.05 0.70
C ARG A 66 11.41 39.24 1.66
N ARG A 67 11.30 38.99 2.96
CA ARG A 67 11.23 40.05 3.97
C ARG A 67 12.58 40.70 4.25
N ARG A 68 13.67 39.93 4.29
CA ARG A 68 15.00 40.40 4.70
C ARG A 68 15.95 40.62 3.52
N GLY A 69 15.57 40.19 2.33
CA GLY A 69 16.43 40.14 1.15
C GLY A 69 17.39 38.95 1.20
N ILE A 70 17.68 38.37 0.03
CA ILE A 70 18.56 37.19 -0.09
C ILE A 70 19.98 37.44 0.45
N ALA A 71 20.49 38.69 0.30
CA ALA A 71 21.82 39.04 0.78
C ALA A 71 22.02 38.83 2.28
N ALA A 72 20.95 38.95 3.09
CA ALA A 72 21.00 38.70 4.52
C ALA A 72 21.25 37.22 4.91
N PHE A 73 21.12 36.32 3.95
CA PHE A 73 21.32 34.87 4.10
C PHE A 73 22.60 34.36 3.45
N LEU A 74 23.50 35.27 3.03
CA LEU A 74 24.73 34.93 2.38
C LEU A 74 25.95 35.47 3.16
N VAL A 75 27.11 34.82 3.00
CA VAL A 75 28.38 35.36 3.53
C VAL A 75 28.74 36.66 2.81
N PRO A 76 29.46 37.60 3.47
CA PRO A 76 29.76 38.91 2.92
C PRO A 76 30.62 38.88 1.64
N ARG A 77 31.43 37.82 1.47
CA ARG A 77 32.32 37.68 0.28
C ARG A 77 31.81 36.51 -0.56
N LEU A 78 31.44 36.84 -1.80
CA LEU A 78 31.02 35.86 -2.79
C LEU A 78 32.12 35.62 -3.83
N THR A 79 32.15 34.40 -4.37
CA THR A 79 32.93 34.13 -5.60
C THR A 79 32.31 34.86 -6.79
N ALA A 80 33.06 35.04 -7.88
CA ALA A 80 32.55 35.67 -9.10
C ALA A 80 31.30 34.92 -9.65
N MET A 81 31.26 33.60 -9.55
CA MET A 81 30.09 32.80 -9.93
C MET A 81 28.94 33.04 -8.99
N GLY A 82 29.16 33.02 -7.66
CA GLY A 82 28.10 33.30 -6.67
C GLY A 82 27.52 34.70 -6.84
N ALA A 83 28.31 35.70 -7.19
CA ALA A 83 27.82 37.06 -7.46
C ALA A 83 26.93 37.13 -8.72
N ARG A 84 27.29 36.39 -9.80
CA ARG A 84 26.45 36.29 -11.01
C ARG A 84 25.12 35.58 -10.69
N GLU A 85 25.19 34.46 -9.98
CA GLU A 85 23.99 33.72 -9.57
C GLU A 85 23.07 34.57 -8.65
N LEU A 86 23.67 35.44 -7.78
CA LEU A 86 22.91 36.35 -6.94
C LEU A 86 22.12 37.37 -7.77
N LEU A 87 22.73 37.97 -8.80
CA LEU A 87 22.03 38.90 -9.69
C LEU A 87 20.87 38.25 -10.41
N THR A 88 21.07 37.04 -10.95
CA THR A 88 20.01 36.29 -11.60
C THR A 88 18.90 35.95 -10.61
N MET A 89 19.25 35.56 -9.38
CA MET A 89 18.28 35.23 -8.35
C MET A 89 17.45 36.44 -7.91
N GLN A 90 18.07 37.61 -7.81
CA GLN A 90 17.37 38.86 -7.49
C GLN A 90 16.32 39.24 -8.56
N MET A 91 16.67 39.05 -9.85
CA MET A 91 15.72 39.23 -10.95
C MET A 91 14.53 38.25 -10.85
N LEU A 92 14.81 36.96 -10.63
CA LEU A 92 13.77 35.95 -10.47
C LEU A 92 12.86 36.22 -9.26
N LEU A 93 13.41 36.70 -8.15
CA LEU A 93 12.64 37.10 -6.98
C LEU A 93 11.73 38.30 -7.22
N ALA A 94 12.19 39.26 -8.04
CA ALA A 94 11.41 40.44 -8.41
C ALA A 94 10.23 40.10 -9.32
N GLU A 95 10.38 39.08 -10.18
CA GLU A 95 9.34 38.61 -11.10
C GLU A 95 8.38 37.61 -10.43
N ALA A 96 8.79 37.00 -9.33
CA ALA A 96 7.99 35.96 -8.66
C ALA A 96 6.71 36.57 -8.05
N PRO A 97 5.53 35.98 -8.34
CA PRO A 97 4.26 36.51 -7.86
C PRO A 97 4.21 36.49 -6.33
N ASN A 98 3.72 37.60 -5.76
CA ASN A 98 3.50 37.73 -4.32
C ASN A 98 2.02 37.48 -4.04
N LYS A 99 1.67 36.22 -3.66
CA LYS A 99 0.31 35.83 -3.33
C LYS A 99 0.11 35.88 -1.83
N SER A 100 -1.13 36.10 -1.38
CA SER A 100 -1.55 35.95 -0.01
C SER A 100 -2.26 34.60 0.15
N GLY A 101 -2.08 33.94 1.30
CA GLY A 101 -2.69 32.66 1.59
C GLY A 101 -1.64 31.57 1.87
N PRO A 102 -2.06 30.36 2.21
CA PRO A 102 -1.14 29.26 2.49
C PRO A 102 -0.40 28.79 1.22
N ASP A 103 0.78 28.24 1.42
CA ASP A 103 1.53 27.58 0.35
C ASP A 103 0.88 26.25 -0.02
N GLU A 104 0.65 26.00 -1.31
CA GLU A 104 0.05 24.78 -1.81
C GLU A 104 1.07 23.87 -2.47
N ARG A 105 1.10 22.60 -2.05
CA ARG A 105 1.97 21.56 -2.63
C ARG A 105 1.20 20.71 -3.64
N GLN A 106 1.75 20.60 -4.84
CA GLN A 106 1.18 19.86 -5.96
C GLN A 106 2.20 18.85 -6.51
N LEU A 107 1.72 17.77 -7.12
CA LEU A 107 2.59 16.84 -7.84
C LEU A 107 2.92 17.39 -9.23
N VAL A 108 4.19 17.30 -9.63
CA VAL A 108 4.71 17.79 -10.92
C VAL A 108 3.94 17.21 -12.13
N ARG A 109 3.36 16.01 -12.00
CA ARG A 109 2.62 15.31 -13.07
C ARG A 109 1.11 15.20 -12.87
N ALA A 110 0.54 15.79 -11.85
CA ALA A 110 -0.92 15.77 -11.63
C ALA A 110 -1.64 16.79 -12.52
N LYS A 111 -1.66 16.56 -13.84
CA LYS A 111 -2.43 17.36 -14.81
C LYS A 111 -3.92 17.01 -14.85
N ALA A 112 -4.42 16.10 -14.03
CA ALA A 112 -5.82 15.68 -14.10
C ALA A 112 -6.45 15.57 -12.71
N ARG A 113 -7.55 16.29 -12.52
CA ARG A 113 -8.55 16.15 -11.46
C ARG A 113 -8.13 16.59 -10.06
N GLY A 114 -7.91 17.93 -9.85
CA GLY A 114 -8.02 18.54 -8.50
C GLY A 114 -7.14 17.92 -7.40
N GLY A 115 -6.04 17.28 -7.77
CA GLY A 115 -5.28 16.41 -6.88
C GLY A 115 -4.18 17.16 -6.15
N GLY A 116 -4.46 17.59 -4.92
CA GLY A 116 -3.43 17.92 -3.95
C GLY A 116 -2.48 16.74 -3.71
N LEU A 117 -1.33 17.00 -3.10
CA LEU A 117 -0.35 15.99 -2.72
C LEU A 117 -0.98 15.04 -1.68
N SER A 118 -1.36 13.83 -2.10
CA SER A 118 -1.89 12.79 -1.22
C SER A 118 -0.97 11.57 -1.22
N SER A 119 -0.97 10.82 -0.13
CA SER A 119 -0.19 9.57 -0.02
C SER A 119 -0.54 8.58 -1.12
N SER A 120 -1.82 8.46 -1.50
CA SER A 120 -2.28 7.58 -2.57
C SER A 120 -1.76 7.99 -3.94
N THR A 121 -1.69 9.29 -4.22
CA THR A 121 -1.19 9.82 -5.49
C THR A 121 0.33 9.62 -5.61
N VAL A 122 1.07 9.86 -4.53
CA VAL A 122 2.52 9.59 -4.48
C VAL A 122 2.79 8.10 -4.63
N TYR A 123 2.04 7.26 -3.93
CA TYR A 123 2.17 5.80 -4.03
C TYR A 123 1.87 5.31 -5.46
N GLY A 124 0.83 5.83 -6.10
CA GLY A 124 0.50 5.52 -7.50
C GLY A 124 1.63 5.90 -8.47
N LEU A 125 2.32 7.02 -8.26
CA LEU A 125 3.47 7.43 -9.08
C LEU A 125 4.70 6.55 -8.84
N LEU A 126 4.96 6.15 -7.61
CA LEU A 126 6.07 5.25 -7.27
C LEU A 126 5.84 3.83 -7.79
N GLN A 127 4.58 3.43 -7.92
CA GLN A 127 4.16 2.15 -8.50
C GLN A 127 3.99 2.20 -10.02
N PHE A 128 4.22 3.36 -10.66
CA PHE A 128 4.11 3.50 -12.10
C PHE A 128 5.14 2.59 -12.81
N GLY A 129 4.64 1.53 -13.45
CA GLY A 129 5.45 0.43 -13.98
C GLY A 129 5.68 -0.72 -13.00
N GLY A 130 5.11 -0.68 -11.79
CA GLY A 130 5.08 -1.81 -10.87
C GLY A 130 4.27 -2.98 -11.41
N VAL A 131 4.59 -4.19 -10.96
CA VAL A 131 3.85 -5.40 -11.31
C VAL A 131 2.41 -5.23 -10.86
N THR A 132 1.50 -5.10 -11.82
CA THR A 132 0.06 -5.18 -11.52
C THR A 132 -0.22 -6.61 -11.09
N VAL A 133 -0.70 -6.79 -9.87
CA VAL A 133 -1.11 -8.10 -9.37
C VAL A 133 -2.40 -8.49 -10.07
N PRO A 134 -2.41 -9.50 -10.97
CA PRO A 134 -3.56 -9.79 -11.84
C PRO A 134 -4.86 -10.03 -11.07
N TYR A 135 -4.75 -10.61 -9.87
CA TYR A 135 -5.92 -10.96 -9.03
C TYR A 135 -6.37 -9.84 -8.09
N ALA A 136 -5.72 -8.66 -8.10
CA ALA A 136 -6.13 -7.55 -7.24
C ALA A 136 -7.56 -7.11 -7.55
N ALA A 137 -7.85 -6.81 -8.82
CA ALA A 137 -9.18 -6.40 -9.26
C ALA A 137 -10.25 -7.47 -8.93
N MET A 138 -9.92 -8.75 -9.14
CA MET A 138 -10.80 -9.88 -8.86
C MET A 138 -11.13 -10.01 -7.37
N ILE A 139 -10.12 -9.98 -6.49
CA ILE A 139 -10.32 -10.10 -5.03
C ILE A 139 -11.07 -8.89 -4.48
N TRP A 140 -10.67 -7.67 -4.87
CA TRP A 140 -11.28 -6.45 -4.35
C TRP A 140 -12.65 -6.16 -4.95
N GLY A 141 -12.91 -6.64 -6.18
CA GLY A 141 -14.21 -6.60 -6.84
C GLY A 141 -15.19 -7.65 -6.34
N ALA A 142 -14.74 -8.75 -5.71
CA ALA A 142 -15.61 -9.81 -5.22
C ALA A 142 -16.62 -9.29 -4.18
N ARG A 143 -17.85 -9.79 -4.22
CA ARG A 143 -18.96 -9.38 -3.35
C ARG A 143 -18.97 -10.15 -2.02
N VAL A 144 -17.85 -10.12 -1.29
CA VAL A 144 -17.68 -10.73 0.04
C VAL A 144 -17.26 -9.68 1.07
N PRO A 145 -17.45 -9.95 2.38
CA PRO A 145 -17.03 -9.05 3.44
C PRO A 145 -15.55 -8.66 3.35
N SER A 146 -15.21 -7.40 3.67
CA SER A 146 -13.85 -6.84 3.55
C SER A 146 -12.77 -7.66 4.26
N ARG A 147 -13.11 -8.30 5.40
CA ARG A 147 -12.21 -9.21 6.14
C ARG A 147 -11.79 -10.42 5.31
N ILE A 148 -12.68 -10.95 4.46
CA ILE A 148 -12.40 -12.10 3.57
C ILE A 148 -11.55 -11.63 2.39
N LYS A 149 -11.86 -10.47 1.78
CA LYS A 149 -11.04 -9.86 0.74
C LYS A 149 -9.60 -9.67 1.23
N PHE A 150 -9.43 -9.07 2.41
CA PHE A 150 -8.11 -8.84 2.99
C PHE A 150 -7.36 -10.14 3.28
N PHE A 151 -8.03 -11.14 3.82
CA PHE A 151 -7.45 -12.48 4.02
C PHE A 151 -6.98 -13.07 2.68
N CYS A 152 -7.83 -13.10 1.65
CA CYS A 152 -7.49 -13.64 0.33
C CYS A 152 -6.36 -12.83 -0.33
N TRP A 153 -6.32 -11.52 -0.14
CA TRP A 153 -5.22 -10.69 -0.58
C TRP A 153 -3.88 -11.09 0.06
N LEU A 154 -3.85 -11.32 1.37
CA LEU A 154 -2.67 -11.84 2.05
C LEU A 154 -2.35 -13.28 1.65
N LEU A 155 -3.36 -14.10 1.39
CA LEU A 155 -3.24 -15.49 0.98
C LEU A 155 -2.52 -15.62 -0.36
N VAL A 156 -2.99 -14.93 -1.40
CA VAL A 156 -2.37 -14.98 -2.74
C VAL A 156 -0.96 -14.42 -2.77
N GLN A 157 -0.62 -13.55 -1.82
CA GLN A 157 0.75 -13.05 -1.62
C GLN A 157 1.60 -13.93 -0.70
N GLN A 158 1.08 -15.07 -0.27
CA GLN A 158 1.74 -16.00 0.66
C GLN A 158 2.20 -15.30 1.96
N ARG A 159 1.38 -14.36 2.48
CA ARG A 159 1.68 -13.56 3.67
C ARG A 159 0.85 -13.95 4.90
N ILE A 160 -0.05 -14.93 4.80
CA ILE A 160 -0.74 -15.46 5.97
C ILE A 160 0.27 -16.22 6.86
N HIS A 161 0.02 -16.22 8.16
CA HIS A 161 0.95 -16.79 9.15
C HIS A 161 0.79 -18.32 9.25
N THR A 162 1.06 -19.04 8.16
CA THR A 162 1.27 -20.48 8.16
C THR A 162 2.62 -20.83 8.81
N ARG A 163 2.79 -22.06 9.23
CA ARG A 163 3.99 -22.48 9.98
C ARG A 163 5.27 -22.40 9.13
N ASP A 164 5.19 -22.61 7.82
CA ASP A 164 6.32 -22.37 6.91
C ASP A 164 6.74 -20.90 6.86
N VAL A 165 5.77 -19.96 6.89
CA VAL A 165 6.06 -18.52 6.96
C VAL A 165 6.68 -18.15 8.31
N LEU A 166 6.19 -18.73 9.40
CA LEU A 166 6.72 -18.50 10.75
C LEU A 166 8.12 -19.12 10.90
N LEU A 167 8.36 -20.31 10.32
CA LEU A 167 9.68 -20.94 10.27
C LEU A 167 10.68 -20.07 9.50
N ARG A 168 10.31 -19.59 8.31
CA ARG A 168 11.16 -18.66 7.52
C ARG A 168 11.49 -17.36 8.26
N LYS A 169 10.61 -16.91 9.15
CA LYS A 169 10.81 -15.73 10.00
C LYS A 169 11.56 -16.05 11.30
N CYS A 170 12.03 -17.29 11.48
CA CYS A 170 12.68 -17.74 12.71
C CYS A 170 11.84 -17.55 13.98
N ILE A 171 10.50 -17.61 13.85
CA ILE A 171 9.54 -17.53 14.98
C ILE A 171 9.23 -18.93 15.54
N LEU A 172 9.23 -19.97 14.68
CA LEU A 172 9.05 -21.37 15.04
C LEU A 172 10.31 -22.18 14.77
N ALA A 173 10.52 -23.24 15.53
CA ALA A 173 11.53 -24.26 15.27
C ALA A 173 11.06 -25.24 14.17
N ALA A 174 12.00 -25.98 13.58
CA ALA A 174 11.71 -26.87 12.45
C ALA A 174 10.77 -28.03 12.83
N ASP A 175 10.88 -28.55 14.05
CA ASP A 175 10.02 -29.58 14.61
C ASP A 175 8.59 -29.14 14.88
N GLU A 176 8.35 -27.83 14.96
CA GLU A 176 7.02 -27.22 15.13
C GLU A 176 6.33 -26.86 13.80
N ALA A 177 7.00 -27.05 12.66
CA ALA A 177 6.51 -26.62 11.35
C ALA A 177 5.40 -27.51 10.75
N GLY A 178 5.08 -28.66 11.38
CA GLY A 178 4.11 -29.64 10.90
C GLY A 178 2.67 -29.11 10.83
N CYS A 179 1.84 -29.71 9.97
CA CYS A 179 0.44 -29.32 9.82
C CYS A 179 -0.36 -29.68 11.10
N PRO A 180 -1.17 -28.75 11.67
CA PRO A 180 -1.98 -29.07 12.85
C PRO A 180 -3.22 -29.91 12.55
N LEU A 181 -3.56 -30.13 11.28
CA LEU A 181 -4.75 -30.87 10.85
C LEU A 181 -4.42 -32.28 10.31
N CYS A 182 -3.15 -32.59 10.06
CA CYS A 182 -2.70 -33.90 9.55
C CYS A 182 -1.20 -34.13 9.89
N PRO A 183 -0.65 -35.36 9.68
CA PRO A 183 0.73 -35.67 10.03
C PRO A 183 1.79 -35.09 9.05
N ALA A 184 1.44 -34.20 8.13
CA ALA A 184 2.41 -33.63 7.21
C ALA A 184 3.48 -32.80 7.96
N PRO A 185 4.76 -32.91 7.58
CA PRO A 185 5.87 -32.30 8.32
C PRO A 185 5.98 -30.79 8.13
N LEU A 186 5.28 -30.22 7.14
CA LEU A 186 5.30 -28.79 6.85
C LEU A 186 3.90 -28.29 6.51
N GLU A 187 3.47 -27.21 7.18
CA GLU A 187 2.24 -26.51 6.87
C GLU A 187 2.55 -25.32 5.93
N THR A 188 2.24 -25.43 4.65
CA THR A 188 2.18 -24.30 3.71
C THR A 188 0.74 -23.84 3.51
N ALA A 189 0.53 -22.69 2.89
CA ALA A 189 -0.81 -22.21 2.55
C ALA A 189 -1.52 -23.14 1.55
N ASP A 190 -0.81 -23.61 0.52
CA ASP A 190 -1.35 -24.59 -0.45
C ASP A 190 -1.69 -25.91 0.22
N HIS A 191 -0.81 -26.41 1.11
CA HIS A 191 -1.10 -27.62 1.85
C HIS A 191 -2.36 -27.45 2.71
N LEU A 192 -2.41 -26.42 3.54
CA LEU A 192 -3.51 -26.19 4.47
C LEU A 192 -4.88 -26.12 3.79
N LEU A 193 -4.94 -25.47 2.65
CA LEU A 193 -6.20 -25.18 1.98
C LEU A 193 -6.60 -26.20 0.91
N PHE A 194 -5.63 -26.90 0.29
CA PHE A 194 -5.93 -27.77 -0.85
C PHE A 194 -5.35 -29.18 -0.72
N SER A 195 -4.11 -29.34 -0.31
CA SER A 195 -3.40 -30.64 -0.30
C SER A 195 -3.50 -31.37 1.03
N CYS A 196 -3.98 -30.74 2.10
CA CYS A 196 -4.20 -31.39 3.38
C CYS A 196 -5.35 -32.42 3.27
N PRO A 197 -5.20 -33.66 3.79
CA PRO A 197 -6.30 -34.63 3.78
C PRO A 197 -7.59 -34.14 4.42
N PHE A 198 -7.48 -33.29 5.46
CA PHE A 198 -8.65 -32.64 6.07
C PHE A 198 -9.32 -31.66 5.09
N ALA A 199 -8.54 -30.82 4.43
CA ALA A 199 -9.07 -29.88 3.42
C ALA A 199 -9.66 -30.64 2.22
N GLY A 200 -8.99 -31.67 1.73
CA GLY A 200 -9.51 -32.52 0.64
C GLY A 200 -10.88 -33.13 0.95
N GLN A 201 -11.06 -33.66 2.16
CA GLN A 201 -12.37 -34.15 2.62
C GLN A 201 -13.42 -33.03 2.68
N PHE A 202 -13.05 -31.83 3.11
CA PHE A 202 -13.94 -30.68 3.12
C PHE A 202 -14.40 -30.32 1.71
N TRP A 203 -13.49 -30.18 0.75
CA TRP A 203 -13.80 -29.86 -0.63
C TRP A 203 -14.68 -30.93 -1.29
N GLN A 204 -14.37 -32.20 -1.08
CA GLN A 204 -15.17 -33.33 -1.54
C GLN A 204 -16.62 -33.27 -1.01
N LYS A 205 -16.80 -32.95 0.28
CA LYS A 205 -18.13 -32.86 0.92
C LYS A 205 -19.00 -31.72 0.38
N ILE A 206 -18.38 -30.64 -0.12
CA ILE A 206 -19.10 -29.55 -0.78
C ILE A 206 -19.17 -29.71 -2.30
N GLY A 207 -18.74 -30.84 -2.84
CA GLY A 207 -18.83 -31.17 -4.26
C GLY A 207 -17.83 -30.47 -5.16
N MET A 208 -16.69 -30.02 -4.59
CA MET A 208 -15.60 -29.38 -5.32
C MET A 208 -14.34 -30.26 -5.29
N CYS A 209 -13.58 -30.22 -6.40
CA CYS A 209 -12.31 -30.93 -6.52
C CYS A 209 -11.16 -29.91 -6.56
N PRO A 210 -10.26 -29.90 -5.57
CA PRO A 210 -9.14 -28.96 -5.53
C PRO A 210 -7.92 -29.45 -6.30
N ASP A 211 -8.01 -30.49 -7.13
CA ASP A 211 -6.88 -31.07 -7.82
C ASP A 211 -6.12 -30.04 -8.66
N GLY A 212 -4.84 -29.85 -8.36
CA GLY A 212 -3.99 -28.85 -8.99
C GLY A 212 -4.26 -27.39 -8.55
N ALA A 213 -5.14 -27.19 -7.57
CA ALA A 213 -5.40 -25.85 -7.04
C ALA A 213 -4.21 -25.28 -6.25
N SER A 214 -4.00 -23.99 -6.38
CA SER A 214 -2.99 -23.23 -5.63
C SER A 214 -3.57 -21.92 -5.14
N VAL A 215 -3.06 -21.44 -4.01
CA VAL A 215 -3.44 -20.12 -3.45
C VAL A 215 -3.16 -18.98 -4.44
N CYS A 216 -2.18 -19.13 -5.33
CA CYS A 216 -1.87 -18.15 -6.36
C CYS A 216 -2.92 -18.14 -7.51
N HIS A 217 -3.75 -19.18 -7.62
CA HIS A 217 -4.70 -19.38 -8.71
C HIS A 217 -6.11 -19.72 -8.21
N LEU A 218 -6.60 -19.01 -7.19
CA LEU A 218 -7.95 -19.22 -6.64
C LEU A 218 -9.06 -19.17 -7.70
N HIS A 219 -8.84 -18.39 -8.77
CA HIS A 219 -9.78 -18.27 -9.88
C HIS A 219 -9.97 -19.58 -10.66
N SER A 220 -8.93 -20.42 -10.77
CA SER A 220 -9.05 -21.69 -11.50
C SER A 220 -10.03 -22.67 -10.83
N MET A 221 -10.12 -22.64 -9.50
CA MET A 221 -11.16 -23.41 -8.79
C MET A 221 -12.58 -22.89 -9.08
N ALA A 222 -12.73 -21.57 -9.16
CA ALA A 222 -14.00 -20.95 -9.50
C ALA A 222 -14.41 -21.27 -10.94
N GLU A 223 -13.45 -21.42 -11.84
CA GLU A 223 -13.68 -21.80 -13.23
C GLU A 223 -14.11 -23.27 -13.39
N ALA A 224 -13.55 -24.16 -12.59
CA ALA A 224 -13.94 -25.57 -12.57
C ALA A 224 -15.38 -25.80 -12.08
N GLY A 225 -15.91 -24.87 -11.26
CA GLY A 225 -17.28 -24.89 -10.71
C GLY A 225 -18.34 -24.17 -11.56
N ARG A 226 -18.03 -23.71 -12.78
CA ARG A 226 -18.90 -22.84 -13.62
C ARG A 226 -20.27 -23.39 -14.02
N ASN A 227 -20.60 -24.63 -13.72
CA ASN A 227 -21.91 -25.17 -14.06
C ASN A 227 -23.02 -24.76 -13.07
N ALA A 228 -22.78 -23.94 -12.05
CA ALA A 228 -23.76 -23.72 -11.01
C ALA A 228 -23.98 -22.28 -10.48
N VAL A 229 -23.00 -21.36 -10.41
CA VAL A 229 -23.22 -20.07 -9.70
C VAL A 229 -22.33 -18.95 -10.24
N ASP A 230 -22.92 -17.77 -10.51
CA ASP A 230 -22.19 -16.52 -10.83
C ASP A 230 -21.22 -16.06 -9.73
N SER A 231 -21.28 -16.66 -8.56
CA SER A 231 -20.52 -16.32 -7.35
C SER A 231 -19.55 -17.43 -6.90
N ALA A 232 -19.03 -18.23 -7.84
CA ALA A 232 -18.15 -19.37 -7.51
C ALA A 232 -16.84 -18.91 -6.81
N LEU A 233 -16.27 -17.79 -7.24
CA LEU A 233 -15.05 -17.23 -6.61
C LEU A 233 -15.30 -16.82 -5.16
N GLU A 234 -16.37 -16.10 -4.91
CA GLU A 234 -16.76 -15.64 -3.58
C GLU A 234 -16.97 -16.82 -2.63
N PHE A 235 -17.57 -17.90 -3.13
CA PHE A 235 -17.75 -19.12 -2.35
C PHE A 235 -16.41 -19.79 -2.04
N VAL A 236 -15.49 -19.89 -3.00
CA VAL A 236 -14.13 -20.40 -2.77
C VAL A 236 -13.39 -19.55 -1.73
N MET A 237 -13.48 -18.21 -1.82
CA MET A 237 -12.88 -17.30 -0.87
C MET A 237 -13.42 -17.51 0.56
N LEU A 238 -14.73 -17.72 0.67
CA LEU A 238 -15.40 -18.04 1.94
C LEU A 238 -14.92 -19.38 2.51
N CYS A 239 -14.83 -20.41 1.69
CA CYS A 239 -14.34 -21.74 2.09
C CYS A 239 -12.91 -21.69 2.60
N CYS A 240 -12.01 -21.01 1.87
CA CYS A 240 -10.61 -20.81 2.31
C CYS A 240 -10.55 -20.07 3.65
N TRP A 241 -11.39 -19.05 3.84
CA TRP A 241 -11.48 -18.32 5.10
C TRP A 241 -11.94 -19.22 6.27
N GLN A 242 -12.91 -20.10 6.06
CA GLN A 242 -13.40 -21.01 7.11
C GLN A 242 -12.36 -22.09 7.47
N LEU A 243 -11.67 -22.66 6.49
CA LEU A 243 -10.55 -23.57 6.73
C LEU A 243 -9.45 -22.90 7.55
N TRP A 244 -9.08 -21.67 7.19
CA TRP A 244 -8.12 -20.88 7.95
C TRP A 244 -8.56 -20.58 9.39
N LYS A 245 -9.83 -20.19 9.59
CA LYS A 245 -10.38 -19.97 10.93
C LYS A 245 -10.34 -21.25 11.75
N HIS A 246 -10.74 -22.37 11.18
CA HIS A 246 -10.73 -23.65 11.86
C HIS A 246 -9.31 -24.05 12.29
N ARG A 247 -8.34 -23.94 11.37
CA ARG A 247 -6.93 -24.16 11.71
C ARG A 247 -6.51 -23.29 12.91
N ASN A 248 -6.88 -22.04 12.93
CA ASN A 248 -6.54 -21.15 14.04
C ASN A 248 -7.23 -21.57 15.35
N THR A 249 -8.45 -22.06 15.30
CA THR A 249 -9.14 -22.62 16.46
C THR A 249 -8.39 -23.85 17.01
N VAL A 250 -7.93 -24.75 16.13
CA VAL A 250 -7.12 -25.92 16.53
C VAL A 250 -5.80 -25.48 17.19
N VAL A 251 -5.09 -24.52 16.60
CA VAL A 251 -3.77 -24.07 17.08
C VAL A 251 -3.88 -23.28 18.37
N PHE A 252 -4.74 -22.28 18.43
CA PHE A 252 -4.79 -21.32 19.54
C PHE A 252 -5.72 -21.75 20.68
N GLN A 253 -6.81 -22.46 20.36
CA GLN A 253 -7.78 -22.93 21.37
C GLN A 253 -7.58 -24.42 21.69
N ARG A 254 -6.62 -25.10 21.07
CA ARG A 254 -6.33 -26.54 21.26
C ARG A 254 -7.54 -27.44 21.07
N GLN A 255 -8.47 -27.06 20.21
CA GLN A 255 -9.64 -27.86 19.87
C GLN A 255 -9.25 -28.96 18.87
N ALA A 256 -9.91 -30.13 18.99
CA ALA A 256 -9.72 -31.18 18.00
C ALA A 256 -10.28 -30.76 16.62
N PRO A 257 -9.64 -31.14 15.50
CA PRO A 257 -10.15 -30.89 14.16
C PRO A 257 -11.56 -31.45 13.99
N SER A 258 -12.51 -30.63 13.53
CA SER A 258 -13.92 -31.01 13.38
C SER A 258 -14.47 -30.61 12.01
N MET A 259 -14.69 -31.58 11.15
CA MET A 259 -15.28 -31.39 9.82
C MET A 259 -16.71 -30.85 9.92
N THR A 260 -17.51 -31.38 10.85
CA THR A 260 -18.89 -30.93 11.06
C THR A 260 -18.97 -29.46 11.45
N TRP A 261 -18.03 -29.01 12.26
CA TRP A 261 -17.96 -27.61 12.69
C TRP A 261 -17.64 -26.69 11.49
N VAL A 262 -16.62 -27.02 10.69
CA VAL A 262 -16.24 -26.20 9.51
C VAL A 262 -17.36 -26.10 8.51
N LEU A 263 -18.01 -27.23 8.18
CA LEU A 263 -19.14 -27.27 7.23
C LEU A 263 -20.33 -26.44 7.74
N ARG A 264 -20.63 -26.51 9.04
CA ARG A 264 -21.70 -25.71 9.66
C ARG A 264 -21.37 -24.20 9.54
N CYS A 265 -20.17 -23.77 9.96
CA CYS A 265 -19.76 -22.37 9.87
C CYS A 265 -19.75 -21.86 8.41
N CYS A 266 -19.33 -22.70 7.47
CA CYS A 266 -19.35 -22.36 6.05
C CYS A 266 -20.77 -22.14 5.54
N ARG A 267 -21.72 -22.99 5.94
CA ARG A 267 -23.14 -22.84 5.60
C ARG A 267 -23.74 -21.59 6.20
N GLU A 268 -23.54 -21.35 7.51
CA GLU A 268 -24.05 -20.18 8.22
C GLU A 268 -23.55 -18.87 7.58
N ASP A 269 -22.23 -18.76 7.31
CA ASP A 269 -21.67 -17.58 6.67
C ASP A 269 -22.15 -17.42 5.21
N ALA A 270 -22.36 -18.52 4.46
CA ALA A 270 -22.89 -18.47 3.11
C ALA A 270 -24.37 -18.01 3.07
N GLU A 271 -25.18 -18.45 4.02
CA GLU A 271 -26.58 -18.01 4.17
C GLU A 271 -26.67 -16.52 4.51
N LEU A 272 -25.87 -16.05 5.46
CA LEU A 272 -25.77 -14.63 5.82
C LEU A 272 -25.32 -13.79 4.63
N TRP A 273 -24.30 -14.23 3.90
CA TRP A 273 -23.81 -13.54 2.72
C TRP A 273 -24.87 -13.45 1.61
N ARG A 274 -25.58 -14.57 1.34
CA ARG A 274 -26.66 -14.59 0.35
C ARG A 274 -27.79 -13.60 0.71
N ALA A 275 -28.10 -13.45 1.98
CA ALA A 275 -29.09 -12.50 2.45
C ALA A 275 -28.66 -11.04 2.23
N HIS A 276 -27.35 -10.74 2.37
CA HIS A 276 -26.81 -9.42 2.07
C HIS A 276 -26.86 -9.10 0.57
N LEU A 277 -26.44 -10.02 -0.29
CA LEU A 277 -26.49 -9.82 -1.74
C LEU A 277 -27.88 -9.46 -2.25
N ARG A 278 -28.91 -10.13 -1.75
CA ARG A 278 -30.31 -9.86 -2.13
C ARG A 278 -30.79 -8.47 -1.72
N ARG A 279 -30.29 -7.92 -0.59
CA ARG A 279 -30.62 -6.56 -0.14
C ARG A 279 -29.94 -5.50 -0.99
N ASP A 280 -28.69 -5.73 -1.34
CA ASP A 280 -27.92 -4.79 -2.18
C ASP A 280 -28.54 -4.73 -3.60
N ASP A 281 -28.91 -5.89 -4.19
CA ASP A 281 -29.56 -5.94 -5.51
C ASP A 281 -30.94 -5.25 -5.51
N GLN A 282 -31.68 -5.26 -4.39
CA GLN A 282 -32.95 -4.53 -4.25
C GLN A 282 -32.75 -3.02 -4.10
N ALA A 283 -31.72 -2.59 -3.40
CA ALA A 283 -31.41 -1.16 -3.22
C ALA A 283 -30.97 -0.49 -4.53
N ASP A 284 -30.26 -1.25 -5.41
CA ASP A 284 -29.82 -0.74 -6.72
C ASP A 284 -30.97 -0.67 -7.75
N VAL A 285 -32.08 -1.40 -7.55
CA VAL A 285 -33.27 -1.35 -8.43
C VAL A 285 -34.20 -0.20 -8.05
N ASP A 286 -34.16 0.25 -6.80
CA ASP A 286 -35.02 1.29 -6.24
C ASP A 286 -34.35 2.70 -6.30
N SER A 287 -33.11 2.82 -6.87
CA SER A 287 -32.34 4.05 -7.02
C SER A 287 -32.32 4.52 -8.47
#